data_b89c572d6f4e3a6cd05192cf59e5913a
#
_entry.id   b89c572d6f4e3a6cd05192cf59e5913a
#
_cell.length_a   1.000
_cell.length_b   1.000
_cell.length_c   1.000
_cell.angle_alpha   90.00
_cell.angle_beta   90.00
_cell.angle_gamma   90.00
#
_symmetry.space_group_name_H-M   'P 1'
#
loop_
_entity.id
_entity.type
_entity.pdbx_description
1 polymer ?
#
loop_
_entity_poly.entity_id
_entity_poly.type
_entity_poly.pdbx_seq_one_letter_code
_entity_poly.pdbx_strand_id
1 'polypeptide(L)'
;MPLTARDFLLRFPLIAGVGRHSALVCWRWLVDHPQLLPLTPETLDYLLAAVHLPAKRAMALRRQLFTDVLAHAVTASLTRCRAVTLADRHYPALLREIYEPPVVLYFQGRLDLVTRPPLAVVGSRHPTDYAFRAMRQLLPAVSRQGVCLISGLAQGVDTLTHQVALAHGGTTIAVVGTELGRCYPAKNRALMDQLCQAHLVVSEYPWDARGAKHHFVERNRIIAGLCQSVLVVEAAHHSGSLITANFALQENRNVLAVPGNIDGKNSVGTNELILAGAKPILNSEHIMEELLVDKRP
;
A
#
# COMPACT_ATOMS: atom_id res chain seq x y z
N MET A 1 -28.16 9.33 12.06
CA MET A 1 -27.49 8.65 13.20
C MET A 1 -26.11 9.23 13.42
N PRO A 2 -25.64 9.40 14.66
CA PRO A 2 -24.26 9.77 14.95
C PRO A 2 -23.27 8.75 14.36
N LEU A 3 -22.12 9.21 13.90
CA LEU A 3 -21.11 8.36 13.26
C LEU A 3 -19.97 8.07 14.22
N THR A 4 -19.60 6.81 14.38
CA THR A 4 -18.34 6.45 15.03
C THR A 4 -17.14 6.94 14.19
N ALA A 5 -15.95 6.97 14.77
CA ALA A 5 -14.71 7.28 14.03
C ALA A 5 -14.55 6.40 12.79
N ARG A 6 -14.82 5.11 12.92
CA ARG A 6 -14.77 4.15 11.82
C ARG A 6 -15.79 4.48 10.73
N ASP A 7 -17.07 4.75 11.11
CA ASP A 7 -18.11 5.06 10.13
C ASP A 7 -17.79 6.34 9.35
N PHE A 8 -17.25 7.35 10.04
CA PHE A 8 -16.79 8.59 9.43
C PHE A 8 -15.70 8.30 8.37
N LEU A 9 -14.68 7.55 8.71
CA LEU A 9 -13.58 7.23 7.79
C LEU A 9 -14.05 6.39 6.60
N LEU A 10 -14.91 5.39 6.80
CA LEU A 10 -15.46 4.55 5.72
C LEU A 10 -16.26 5.33 4.69
N ARG A 11 -16.90 6.43 5.09
CA ARG A 11 -17.71 7.28 4.20
C ARG A 11 -16.87 8.21 3.34
N PHE A 12 -15.70 8.63 3.83
CA PHE A 12 -14.87 9.65 3.18
C PHE A 12 -14.47 9.34 1.73
N PRO A 13 -13.95 8.15 1.39
CA PRO A 13 -13.53 7.83 0.02
C PRO A 13 -14.67 7.83 -1.00
N LEU A 14 -15.93 7.79 -0.52
CA LEU A 14 -17.12 7.74 -1.35
C LEU A 14 -17.74 9.14 -1.59
N ILE A 15 -17.24 10.18 -0.92
CA ILE A 15 -17.74 11.56 -1.06
C ILE A 15 -17.10 12.23 -2.28
N ALA A 16 -17.91 12.51 -3.29
CA ALA A 16 -17.42 13.17 -4.50
C ALA A 16 -16.80 14.56 -4.20
N GLY A 17 -15.61 14.79 -4.72
CA GLY A 17 -14.89 16.06 -4.58
C GLY A 17 -14.13 16.26 -3.27
N VAL A 18 -14.10 15.24 -2.40
CA VAL A 18 -13.31 15.26 -1.15
C VAL A 18 -12.21 14.21 -1.25
N GLY A 19 -10.96 14.67 -1.41
CA GLY A 19 -9.80 13.79 -1.57
C GLY A 19 -9.23 13.30 -0.23
N ARG A 20 -8.30 12.32 -0.30
CA ARG A 20 -7.61 11.71 0.84
C ARG A 20 -6.98 12.70 1.83
N HIS A 21 -6.35 13.78 1.31
CA HIS A 21 -5.75 14.80 2.17
C HIS A 21 -6.78 15.44 3.11
N SER A 22 -7.98 15.76 2.62
CA SER A 22 -9.06 16.31 3.47
C SER A 22 -9.52 15.31 4.52
N ALA A 23 -9.59 14.01 4.16
CA ALA A 23 -9.92 12.95 5.11
C ALA A 23 -8.89 12.86 6.23
N LEU A 24 -7.61 12.93 5.88
CA LEU A 24 -6.51 12.83 6.82
C LEU A 24 -6.43 14.04 7.76
N VAL A 25 -6.64 15.26 7.23
CA VAL A 25 -6.71 16.48 8.05
C VAL A 25 -7.85 16.39 9.07
N CYS A 26 -9.06 16.01 8.64
CA CYS A 26 -10.19 15.83 9.55
C CYS A 26 -9.92 14.72 10.58
N TRP A 27 -9.32 13.61 10.16
CA TRP A 27 -9.00 12.51 11.05
C TRP A 27 -7.96 12.90 12.13
N ARG A 28 -6.86 13.53 11.74
CA ARG A 28 -5.83 14.00 12.68
C ARG A 28 -6.42 14.92 13.73
N TRP A 29 -7.26 15.85 13.29
CA TRP A 29 -7.94 16.76 14.22
C TRP A 29 -8.90 16.03 15.18
N LEU A 30 -9.67 15.04 14.70
CA LEU A 30 -10.55 14.22 15.55
C LEU A 30 -9.80 13.36 16.55
N VAL A 31 -8.59 12.89 16.24
CA VAL A 31 -7.73 12.15 17.18
C VAL A 31 -7.38 13.02 18.40
N ASP A 32 -7.13 14.32 18.18
CA ASP A 32 -6.84 15.29 19.24
C ASP A 32 -8.10 15.78 19.97
N HIS A 33 -9.30 15.54 19.41
CA HIS A 33 -10.59 15.98 19.95
C HIS A 33 -11.60 14.83 20.05
N PRO A 34 -11.30 13.75 20.80
CA PRO A 34 -12.12 12.53 20.86
C PRO A 34 -13.52 12.77 21.45
N GLN A 35 -13.71 13.85 22.21
CA GLN A 35 -15.00 14.23 22.80
C GLN A 35 -16.06 14.60 21.75
N LEU A 36 -15.68 14.86 20.50
CA LEU A 36 -16.60 15.13 19.40
C LEU A 36 -17.18 13.86 18.76
N LEU A 37 -16.69 12.71 19.16
CA LEU A 37 -17.22 11.42 18.72
C LEU A 37 -18.25 10.88 19.72
N PRO A 38 -19.32 10.27 19.23
CA PRO A 38 -19.69 10.05 17.82
C PRO A 38 -20.10 11.35 17.11
N LEU A 39 -19.65 11.49 15.85
CA LEU A 39 -19.85 12.71 15.06
C LEU A 39 -21.32 12.90 14.69
N THR A 40 -21.85 14.11 14.92
CA THR A 40 -23.20 14.58 14.52
C THR A 40 -23.08 15.70 13.49
N PRO A 41 -24.18 16.16 12.85
CA PRO A 41 -24.12 17.32 11.97
C PRO A 41 -23.57 18.57 12.66
N GLU A 42 -23.93 18.82 13.94
CA GLU A 42 -23.44 19.95 14.71
C GLU A 42 -21.96 19.87 15.01
N THR A 43 -21.46 18.70 15.44
CA THR A 43 -20.03 18.49 15.70
C THR A 43 -19.21 18.46 14.41
N LEU A 44 -19.81 18.04 13.26
CA LEU A 44 -19.20 18.19 11.95
C LEU A 44 -18.95 19.67 11.60
N ASP A 45 -19.92 20.56 11.85
CA ASP A 45 -19.76 21.98 11.56
C ASP A 45 -18.62 22.59 12.38
N TYR A 46 -18.48 22.18 13.64
CA TYR A 46 -17.36 22.58 14.49
C TYR A 46 -16.02 22.06 13.93
N LEU A 47 -15.95 20.78 13.56
CA LEU A 47 -14.77 20.19 12.91
C LEU A 47 -14.38 20.97 11.65
N LEU A 48 -15.35 21.23 10.75
CA LEU A 48 -15.07 21.88 9.47
C LEU A 48 -14.61 23.34 9.63
N ALA A 49 -15.10 24.05 10.65
CA ALA A 49 -14.62 25.38 11.00
C ALA A 49 -13.17 25.35 11.51
N ALA A 50 -12.81 24.34 12.30
CA ALA A 50 -11.49 24.20 12.90
C ALA A 50 -10.40 23.81 11.89
N VAL A 51 -10.70 22.89 10.94
CA VAL A 51 -9.70 22.35 10.01
C VAL A 51 -9.50 23.18 8.73
N HIS A 52 -10.25 24.26 8.55
CA HIS A 52 -10.11 25.23 7.45
C HIS A 52 -10.09 24.58 6.04
N LEU A 53 -10.98 23.61 5.80
CA LEU A 53 -11.09 22.99 4.46
C LEU A 53 -11.59 24.03 3.43
N PRO A 54 -11.18 23.90 2.16
CA PRO A 54 -11.75 24.70 1.07
C PRO A 54 -13.29 24.61 1.08
N ALA A 55 -13.98 25.74 0.93
CA ALA A 55 -15.45 25.84 1.07
C ALA A 55 -16.21 24.79 0.27
N LYS A 56 -15.79 24.50 -0.96
CA LYS A 56 -16.40 23.47 -1.81
C LYS A 56 -16.34 22.07 -1.18
N ARG A 57 -15.23 21.72 -0.51
CA ARG A 57 -15.05 20.41 0.15
C ARG A 57 -15.86 20.33 1.44
N ALA A 58 -15.84 21.40 2.24
CA ALA A 58 -16.67 21.48 3.46
C ALA A 58 -18.16 21.35 3.13
N MET A 59 -18.63 22.03 2.07
CA MET A 59 -20.02 21.94 1.61
C MET A 59 -20.36 20.51 1.12
N ALA A 60 -19.45 19.83 0.42
CA ALA A 60 -19.65 18.44 -0.02
C ALA A 60 -19.81 17.50 1.17
N LEU A 61 -18.98 17.65 2.22
CA LEU A 61 -19.09 16.88 3.47
C LEU A 61 -20.42 17.13 4.18
N ARG A 62 -20.81 18.38 4.41
CA ARG A 62 -22.11 18.71 5.03
C ARG A 62 -23.29 18.07 4.31
N ARG A 63 -23.28 18.12 2.97
CA ARG A 63 -24.40 17.63 2.16
C ARG A 63 -24.48 16.11 2.08
N GLN A 64 -23.35 15.40 2.13
CA GLN A 64 -23.32 13.97 1.81
C GLN A 64 -23.07 13.06 3.01
N LEU A 65 -22.28 13.50 4.01
CA LEU A 65 -21.74 12.62 5.04
C LEU A 65 -22.80 11.82 5.81
N PHE A 66 -23.96 12.41 6.12
CA PHE A 66 -25.03 11.79 6.92
C PHE A 66 -26.16 11.21 6.09
N THR A 67 -26.04 11.16 4.75
CA THR A 67 -27.11 10.64 3.89
C THR A 67 -27.20 9.12 3.95
N ASP A 68 -28.43 8.60 3.79
CA ASP A 68 -28.65 7.14 3.67
C ASP A 68 -28.05 6.58 2.40
N VAL A 69 -28.00 7.35 1.31
CA VAL A 69 -27.34 6.98 0.06
C VAL A 69 -25.87 6.61 0.31
N LEU A 70 -25.14 7.44 1.06
CA LEU A 70 -23.75 7.18 1.39
C LEU A 70 -23.60 5.98 2.34
N ALA A 71 -24.52 5.84 3.31
CA ALA A 71 -24.55 4.67 4.20
C ALA A 71 -24.75 3.36 3.42
N HIS A 72 -25.69 3.33 2.46
CA HIS A 72 -25.91 2.19 1.59
C HIS A 72 -24.69 1.88 0.70
N ALA A 73 -24.02 2.92 0.16
CA ALA A 73 -22.81 2.73 -0.65
C ALA A 73 -21.66 2.11 0.16
N VAL A 74 -21.47 2.52 1.43
CA VAL A 74 -20.52 1.88 2.35
C VAL A 74 -20.89 0.40 2.54
N THR A 75 -22.14 0.11 2.87
CA THR A 75 -22.62 -1.26 3.08
C THR A 75 -22.40 -2.11 1.83
N ALA A 76 -22.77 -1.62 0.65
CA ALA A 76 -22.58 -2.29 -0.62
C ALA A 76 -21.10 -2.59 -0.92
N SER A 77 -20.18 -1.69 -0.58
CA SER A 77 -18.73 -1.94 -0.69
C SER A 77 -18.28 -3.04 0.28
N LEU A 78 -18.74 -3.00 1.53
CA LEU A 78 -18.34 -3.94 2.58
C LEU A 78 -18.95 -5.34 2.43
N THR A 79 -20.01 -5.53 1.64
CA THR A 79 -20.51 -6.87 1.26
C THR A 79 -19.57 -7.60 0.30
N ARG A 80 -18.73 -6.88 -0.42
CA ARG A 80 -17.81 -7.42 -1.45
C ARG A 80 -16.37 -7.54 -1.01
N CYS A 81 -15.95 -6.71 -0.05
CA CYS A 81 -14.61 -6.72 0.52
C CYS A 81 -14.65 -6.28 1.99
N ARG A 82 -13.62 -6.61 2.73
CA ARG A 82 -13.43 -6.10 4.09
C ARG A 82 -12.66 -4.78 4.05
N ALA A 83 -12.73 -4.01 5.14
CA ALA A 83 -11.97 -2.79 5.28
C ALA A 83 -11.42 -2.63 6.70
N VAL A 84 -10.25 -2.01 6.80
CA VAL A 84 -9.66 -1.51 8.03
C VAL A 84 -9.38 -0.02 7.88
N THR A 85 -9.61 0.75 8.93
CA THR A 85 -9.48 2.20 8.94
C THR A 85 -8.42 2.66 9.93
N LEU A 86 -7.95 3.89 9.84
CA LEU A 86 -7.02 4.46 10.83
C LEU A 86 -7.56 4.44 12.28
N ALA A 87 -8.89 4.32 12.47
CA ALA A 87 -9.51 4.17 13.79
C ALA A 87 -9.39 2.74 14.35
N ASP A 88 -9.07 1.75 13.51
CA ASP A 88 -9.04 0.36 13.92
C ASP A 88 -7.65 -0.03 14.48
N ARG A 89 -7.62 -0.78 15.58
CA ARG A 89 -6.38 -1.28 16.20
C ARG A 89 -5.57 -2.21 15.28
N HIS A 90 -6.25 -2.91 14.36
CA HIS A 90 -5.62 -3.84 13.42
C HIS A 90 -5.14 -3.16 12.12
N TYR A 91 -5.21 -1.83 12.04
CA TYR A 91 -4.61 -1.11 10.92
C TYR A 91 -3.09 -1.33 10.92
N PRO A 92 -2.45 -1.62 9.76
CA PRO A 92 -1.03 -1.94 9.72
C PRO A 92 -0.16 -0.84 10.36
N ALA A 93 0.64 -1.20 11.37
CA ALA A 93 1.40 -0.23 12.17
C ALA A 93 2.35 0.60 11.30
N LEU A 94 3.19 -0.07 10.49
CA LEU A 94 4.12 0.61 9.59
C LEU A 94 3.41 1.56 8.61
N LEU A 95 2.23 1.18 8.09
CA LEU A 95 1.47 2.02 7.17
C LEU A 95 0.83 3.23 7.89
N ARG A 96 0.54 3.13 9.18
CA ARG A 96 0.02 4.24 9.99
C ARG A 96 1.02 5.38 10.13
N GLU A 97 2.32 5.05 10.14
CA GLU A 97 3.42 5.98 10.39
C GLU A 97 3.77 6.86 9.17
N ILE A 98 3.38 6.47 7.95
CA ILE A 98 3.75 7.24 6.76
C ILE A 98 3.09 8.62 6.74
N TYR A 99 3.67 9.54 5.99
CA TYR A 99 3.20 10.93 5.92
C TYR A 99 1.72 11.05 5.52
N GLU A 100 1.27 10.28 4.52
CA GLU A 100 -0.12 10.24 4.06
C GLU A 100 -0.67 8.80 4.07
N PRO A 101 -0.98 8.22 5.26
CA PRO A 101 -1.58 6.88 5.32
C PRO A 101 -2.98 6.89 4.69
N PRO A 102 -3.38 5.82 3.97
CA PRO A 102 -4.75 5.68 3.52
C PRO A 102 -5.71 5.62 4.73
N VAL A 103 -6.72 6.49 4.76
CA VAL A 103 -7.66 6.52 5.88
C VAL A 103 -8.51 5.25 5.96
N VAL A 104 -8.69 4.57 4.82
CA VAL A 104 -9.32 3.26 4.68
C VAL A 104 -8.45 2.38 3.81
N LEU A 105 -8.23 1.15 4.22
CA LEU A 105 -7.60 0.10 3.43
C LEU A 105 -8.60 -1.02 3.23
N TYR A 106 -9.09 -1.18 2.00
CA TYR A 106 -9.95 -2.29 1.60
C TYR A 106 -9.11 -3.54 1.36
N PHE A 107 -9.62 -4.72 1.69
CA PHE A 107 -8.84 -5.94 1.55
C PHE A 107 -9.69 -7.19 1.31
N GLN A 108 -9.06 -8.18 0.68
CA GLN A 108 -9.51 -9.57 0.59
C GLN A 108 -8.36 -10.48 1.02
N GLY A 109 -8.69 -11.59 1.70
CA GLY A 109 -7.70 -12.52 2.25
C GLY A 109 -7.38 -12.27 3.73
N ARG A 110 -6.14 -12.52 4.14
CA ARG A 110 -5.68 -12.63 5.51
C ARG A 110 -4.98 -11.33 5.97
N LEU A 111 -5.69 -10.49 6.71
CA LEU A 111 -5.12 -9.23 7.23
C LEU A 111 -3.98 -9.47 8.24
N ASP A 112 -3.98 -10.61 8.95
CA ASP A 112 -2.92 -10.96 9.91
C ASP A 112 -1.51 -11.01 9.29
N LEU A 113 -1.40 -11.16 7.97
CA LEU A 113 -0.12 -11.17 7.27
C LEU A 113 0.66 -9.85 7.38
N VAL A 114 -0.01 -8.72 7.68
CA VAL A 114 0.65 -7.43 7.89
C VAL A 114 1.51 -7.36 9.16
N THR A 115 1.40 -8.37 10.03
CA THR A 115 2.23 -8.47 11.25
C THR A 115 3.51 -9.29 11.04
N ARG A 116 3.69 -9.90 9.86
CA ARG A 116 4.91 -10.62 9.50
C ARG A 116 6.04 -9.65 9.16
N PRO A 117 7.32 -10.03 9.33
CA PRO A 117 8.44 -9.22 8.86
C PRO A 117 8.27 -8.89 7.36
N PRO A 118 8.15 -7.62 6.95
CA PRO A 118 7.76 -7.28 5.60
C PRO A 118 8.94 -6.85 4.74
N LEU A 119 9.03 -7.39 3.52
CA LEU A 119 9.94 -6.95 2.46
C LEU A 119 9.14 -6.57 1.22
N ALA A 120 9.21 -5.33 0.78
CA ALA A 120 8.69 -4.97 -0.53
C ALA A 120 9.72 -5.32 -1.63
N VAL A 121 9.23 -5.89 -2.73
CA VAL A 121 10.06 -6.24 -3.89
C VAL A 121 9.43 -5.60 -5.12
N VAL A 122 10.17 -4.71 -5.79
CA VAL A 122 9.71 -3.95 -6.96
C VAL A 122 10.75 -3.98 -8.06
N GLY A 123 10.32 -3.68 -9.29
CA GLY A 123 11.26 -3.63 -10.40
C GLY A 123 10.59 -3.46 -11.76
N SER A 124 11.32 -3.84 -12.80
CA SER A 124 10.90 -3.70 -14.19
C SER A 124 9.61 -4.49 -14.50
N ARG A 125 8.73 -3.88 -15.30
CA ARG A 125 7.58 -4.57 -15.90
C ARG A 125 7.98 -5.52 -17.04
N HIS A 126 9.19 -5.34 -17.55
CA HIS A 126 9.82 -6.17 -18.59
C HIS A 126 11.19 -6.63 -18.08
N PRO A 127 11.21 -7.52 -17.06
CA PRO A 127 12.47 -8.00 -16.48
C PRO A 127 13.26 -8.80 -17.49
N THR A 128 14.58 -8.76 -17.35
CA THR A 128 15.49 -9.59 -18.12
C THR A 128 15.62 -10.97 -17.49
N ASP A 129 16.28 -11.90 -18.18
CA ASP A 129 16.62 -13.21 -17.60
C ASP A 129 17.52 -13.10 -16.35
N TYR A 130 18.27 -12.01 -16.25
CA TYR A 130 19.05 -11.72 -15.04
C TYR A 130 18.16 -11.51 -13.82
N ALA A 131 17.09 -10.70 -13.94
CA ALA A 131 16.14 -10.50 -12.83
C ALA A 131 15.50 -11.82 -12.37
N PHE A 132 15.12 -12.69 -13.32
CA PHE A 132 14.57 -14.02 -12.99
C PHE A 132 15.57 -14.86 -12.20
N ARG A 133 16.85 -14.90 -12.63
CA ARG A 133 17.90 -15.63 -11.89
C ARG A 133 18.14 -15.03 -10.51
N ALA A 134 18.29 -13.71 -10.42
CA ALA A 134 18.50 -13.01 -9.14
C ALA A 134 17.36 -13.27 -8.16
N MET A 135 16.11 -13.13 -8.59
CA MET A 135 14.94 -13.37 -7.72
C MET A 135 14.84 -14.82 -7.25
N ARG A 136 15.16 -15.80 -8.13
CA ARG A 136 15.19 -17.23 -7.77
C ARG A 136 16.32 -17.57 -6.81
N GLN A 137 17.40 -16.83 -6.82
CA GLN A 137 18.52 -17.00 -5.88
C GLN A 137 18.23 -16.35 -4.52
N LEU A 138 17.66 -15.15 -4.52
CA LEU A 138 17.51 -14.31 -3.32
C LEU A 138 16.25 -14.64 -2.52
N LEU A 139 15.08 -14.68 -3.16
CA LEU A 139 13.79 -14.64 -2.46
C LEU A 139 13.35 -15.97 -1.82
N PRO A 140 13.68 -17.17 -2.32
CA PRO A 140 13.25 -18.42 -1.70
C PRO A 140 13.72 -18.59 -0.25
N ALA A 141 14.96 -18.24 0.05
CA ALA A 141 15.49 -18.33 1.41
C ALA A 141 14.81 -17.33 2.34
N VAL A 142 14.63 -16.08 1.89
CA VAL A 142 13.93 -15.01 2.61
C VAL A 142 12.49 -15.42 2.89
N SER A 143 11.79 -15.96 1.91
CA SER A 143 10.40 -16.41 2.02
C SER A 143 10.22 -17.55 3.04
N ARG A 144 11.12 -18.57 3.02
CA ARG A 144 11.12 -19.68 3.99
C ARG A 144 11.40 -19.24 5.43
N GLN A 145 12.08 -18.12 5.64
CA GLN A 145 12.32 -17.55 6.97
C GLN A 145 11.12 -16.75 7.52
N GLY A 146 9.95 -16.84 6.87
CA GLY A 146 8.70 -16.24 7.33
C GLY A 146 8.55 -14.76 6.96
N VAL A 147 9.43 -14.21 6.12
CA VAL A 147 9.29 -12.85 5.60
C VAL A 147 8.10 -12.79 4.64
N CYS A 148 7.25 -11.79 4.81
CA CYS A 148 6.13 -11.51 3.93
C CYS A 148 6.60 -10.65 2.75
N LEU A 149 6.49 -11.18 1.52
CA LEU A 149 6.87 -10.45 0.32
C LEU A 149 5.72 -9.54 -0.13
N ILE A 150 5.97 -8.25 -0.27
CA ILE A 150 4.97 -7.24 -0.66
C ILE A 150 5.29 -6.75 -2.07
N SER A 151 4.29 -6.66 -2.94
CA SER A 151 4.46 -6.09 -4.27
C SER A 151 3.14 -5.56 -4.84
N GLY A 152 3.20 -5.03 -6.07
CA GLY A 152 2.08 -4.30 -6.67
C GLY A 152 1.20 -5.10 -7.63
N LEU A 153 1.43 -6.39 -7.81
CA LEU A 153 0.71 -7.23 -8.77
C LEU A 153 0.80 -6.75 -10.24
N ALA A 154 1.74 -5.86 -10.56
CA ALA A 154 2.02 -5.45 -11.93
C ALA A 154 2.70 -6.58 -12.72
N GLN A 155 2.81 -6.41 -14.03
CA GLN A 155 3.59 -7.33 -14.88
C GLN A 155 5.07 -7.31 -14.45
N GLY A 156 5.78 -8.43 -14.65
CA GLY A 156 7.22 -8.53 -14.45
C GLY A 156 7.61 -8.86 -13.01
N VAL A 157 8.49 -8.07 -12.41
CA VAL A 157 9.05 -8.33 -11.07
C VAL A 157 7.96 -8.50 -10.01
N ASP A 158 6.90 -7.69 -10.03
CA ASP A 158 5.80 -7.79 -9.07
C ASP A 158 5.12 -9.18 -9.14
N THR A 159 4.76 -9.62 -10.35
CA THR A 159 4.15 -10.96 -10.58
C THR A 159 5.07 -12.06 -10.09
N LEU A 160 6.37 -11.99 -10.43
CA LEU A 160 7.36 -12.98 -10.01
C LEU A 160 7.53 -13.04 -8.50
N THR A 161 7.47 -11.89 -7.82
CA THR A 161 7.55 -11.81 -6.36
C THR A 161 6.47 -12.67 -5.70
N HIS A 162 5.22 -12.51 -6.13
CA HIS A 162 4.12 -13.31 -5.61
C HIS A 162 4.28 -14.80 -5.96
N GLN A 163 4.67 -15.11 -7.20
CA GLN A 163 4.88 -16.50 -7.63
C GLN A 163 5.98 -17.20 -6.85
N VAL A 164 7.10 -16.51 -6.55
CA VAL A 164 8.18 -17.09 -5.72
C VAL A 164 7.68 -17.34 -4.29
N ALA A 165 6.94 -16.41 -3.68
CA ALA A 165 6.37 -16.62 -2.36
C ALA A 165 5.48 -17.88 -2.34
N LEU A 166 4.57 -18.01 -3.31
CA LEU A 166 3.67 -19.17 -3.43
C LEU A 166 4.42 -20.47 -3.63
N ALA A 167 5.39 -20.49 -4.54
CA ALA A 167 6.16 -21.70 -4.88
C ALA A 167 7.01 -22.24 -3.71
N HIS A 168 7.35 -21.37 -2.75
CA HIS A 168 8.22 -21.74 -1.62
C HIS A 168 7.50 -21.74 -0.26
N GLY A 169 6.16 -21.80 -0.25
CA GLY A 169 5.34 -21.89 0.97
C GLY A 169 5.38 -20.63 1.84
N GLY A 170 5.81 -19.50 1.27
CA GLY A 170 5.86 -18.22 1.96
C GLY A 170 4.54 -17.45 1.95
N THR A 171 4.58 -16.24 2.45
CA THR A 171 3.43 -15.32 2.50
C THR A 171 3.67 -14.10 1.64
N THR A 172 2.59 -13.55 1.06
CA THR A 172 2.70 -12.36 0.22
C THR A 172 1.48 -11.44 0.32
N ILE A 173 1.72 -10.14 0.11
CA ILE A 173 0.69 -9.10 0.09
C ILE A 173 0.76 -8.39 -1.25
N ALA A 174 -0.35 -8.37 -1.98
CA ALA A 174 -0.49 -7.57 -3.18
C ALA A 174 -1.18 -6.23 -2.86
N VAL A 175 -0.53 -5.13 -3.19
CA VAL A 175 -1.12 -3.80 -3.12
C VAL A 175 -1.55 -3.42 -4.53
N VAL A 176 -2.84 -3.17 -4.77
CA VAL A 176 -3.33 -2.86 -6.12
C VAL A 176 -3.74 -1.39 -6.26
N GLY A 177 -3.58 -0.84 -7.48
CA GLY A 177 -3.98 0.53 -7.81
C GLY A 177 -5.39 0.64 -8.39
N THR A 178 -6.16 -0.47 -8.35
CA THR A 178 -7.56 -0.57 -8.75
C THR A 178 -8.41 -0.92 -7.53
N GLU A 179 -9.72 -0.85 -7.64
CA GLU A 179 -10.62 -1.52 -6.71
C GLU A 179 -10.42 -3.04 -6.75
N LEU A 180 -10.78 -3.75 -5.66
CA LEU A 180 -10.50 -5.19 -5.51
C LEU A 180 -11.28 -6.08 -6.49
N GLY A 181 -12.36 -5.59 -7.10
CA GLY A 181 -13.11 -6.30 -8.14
C GLY A 181 -12.40 -6.36 -9.48
N ARG A 182 -11.41 -5.50 -9.70
CA ARG A 182 -10.72 -5.31 -10.97
C ARG A 182 -9.25 -5.70 -10.88
N CYS A 183 -8.81 -6.60 -11.75
CA CYS A 183 -7.40 -6.97 -11.86
C CYS A 183 -6.73 -6.23 -13.02
N TYR A 184 -5.59 -5.62 -12.76
CA TYR A 184 -4.73 -5.03 -13.79
C TYR A 184 -3.25 -5.39 -13.53
N PRO A 185 -2.57 -5.98 -14.51
CA PRO A 185 -3.07 -6.41 -15.83
C PRO A 185 -4.02 -7.62 -15.72
N ALA A 186 -4.95 -7.74 -16.66
CA ALA A 186 -5.97 -8.80 -16.65
C ALA A 186 -5.38 -10.22 -16.61
N LYS A 187 -4.20 -10.42 -17.21
CA LYS A 187 -3.49 -11.72 -17.19
C LYS A 187 -3.10 -12.21 -15.79
N ASN A 188 -3.07 -11.32 -14.78
CA ASN A 188 -2.78 -11.67 -13.40
C ASN A 188 -4.03 -12.05 -12.59
N ARG A 189 -5.22 -12.20 -13.24
CA ARG A 189 -6.48 -12.47 -12.55
C ARG A 189 -6.44 -13.75 -11.72
N ALA A 190 -5.97 -14.85 -12.29
CA ALA A 190 -5.85 -16.12 -11.57
C ALA A 190 -4.92 -16.01 -10.35
N LEU A 191 -3.80 -15.29 -10.49
CA LEU A 191 -2.89 -15.01 -9.37
C LEU A 191 -3.58 -14.17 -8.30
N MET A 192 -4.28 -13.10 -8.68
CA MET A 192 -5.03 -12.26 -7.74
C MET A 192 -6.07 -13.07 -6.97
N ASP A 193 -6.83 -13.92 -7.63
CA ASP A 193 -7.85 -14.77 -7.01
C ASP A 193 -7.22 -15.74 -5.99
N GLN A 194 -6.08 -16.34 -6.32
CA GLN A 194 -5.31 -17.17 -5.38
C GLN A 194 -4.84 -16.37 -4.16
N LEU A 195 -4.35 -15.14 -4.38
CA LEU A 195 -3.92 -14.28 -3.28
C LEU A 195 -5.08 -13.85 -2.38
N CYS A 196 -6.25 -13.57 -2.95
CA CYS A 196 -7.45 -13.24 -2.18
C CYS A 196 -7.94 -14.40 -1.30
N GLN A 197 -7.67 -15.64 -1.68
CA GLN A 197 -8.09 -16.83 -0.93
C GLN A 197 -7.13 -17.19 0.22
N ALA A 198 -5.83 -17.18 -0.02
CA ALA A 198 -4.83 -17.73 0.90
C ALA A 198 -3.83 -16.69 1.46
N HIS A 199 -3.74 -15.54 0.84
CA HIS A 199 -2.80 -14.46 1.19
C HIS A 199 -3.55 -13.14 1.44
N LEU A 200 -3.02 -12.00 0.98
CA LEU A 200 -3.68 -10.71 1.17
C LEU A 200 -3.59 -9.85 -0.09
N VAL A 201 -4.71 -9.29 -0.49
CA VAL A 201 -4.78 -8.24 -1.51
C VAL A 201 -5.39 -7.00 -0.88
N VAL A 202 -4.75 -5.84 -1.03
CA VAL A 202 -5.19 -4.57 -0.43
C VAL A 202 -5.31 -3.48 -1.50
N SER A 203 -6.25 -2.56 -1.27
CA SER A 203 -6.47 -1.37 -2.08
C SER A 203 -6.92 -0.18 -1.23
N GLU A 204 -6.52 1.02 -1.61
CA GLU A 204 -7.08 2.27 -1.05
C GLU A 204 -8.43 2.64 -1.65
N TYR A 205 -8.80 2.01 -2.77
CA TYR A 205 -9.97 2.40 -3.55
C TYR A 205 -11.19 1.54 -3.18
N PRO A 206 -12.37 2.17 -2.90
CA PRO A 206 -13.59 1.45 -2.61
C PRO A 206 -14.05 0.63 -3.81
N TRP A 207 -14.90 -0.37 -3.56
CA TRP A 207 -15.52 -1.14 -4.63
C TRP A 207 -16.28 -0.21 -5.58
N ASP A 208 -16.22 -0.47 -6.87
CA ASP A 208 -16.78 0.35 -7.96
C ASP A 208 -16.06 1.71 -8.20
N ALA A 209 -14.93 1.98 -7.56
CA ALA A 209 -14.13 3.16 -7.87
C ALA A 209 -13.66 3.15 -9.33
N ARG A 210 -13.79 4.30 -10.01
CA ARG A 210 -13.25 4.44 -11.36
C ARG A 210 -11.73 4.42 -11.34
N GLY A 211 -11.14 3.47 -12.07
CA GLY A 211 -9.69 3.37 -12.21
C GLY A 211 -9.10 4.59 -12.93
N ALA A 212 -7.97 5.11 -12.44
CA ALA A 212 -7.23 6.19 -13.06
C ALA A 212 -5.73 5.86 -13.11
N LYS A 213 -5.01 6.39 -14.09
CA LYS A 213 -3.57 6.09 -14.27
C LYS A 213 -2.72 6.52 -13.08
N HIS A 214 -3.04 7.64 -12.44
CA HIS A 214 -2.31 8.14 -11.28
C HIS A 214 -2.44 7.25 -10.05
N HIS A 215 -3.51 6.44 -9.93
CA HIS A 215 -3.68 5.49 -8.84
C HIS A 215 -2.51 4.50 -8.71
N PHE A 216 -1.89 4.12 -9.83
CA PHE A 216 -0.74 3.19 -9.80
C PHE A 216 0.51 3.83 -9.21
N VAL A 217 0.68 5.14 -9.38
CA VAL A 217 1.77 5.91 -8.77
C VAL A 217 1.48 6.13 -7.28
N GLU A 218 0.28 6.56 -6.95
CA GLU A 218 -0.15 6.82 -5.57
C GLU A 218 -0.10 5.56 -4.71
N ARG A 219 -0.48 4.40 -5.27
CA ARG A 219 -0.40 3.11 -4.61
C ARG A 219 1.00 2.76 -4.12
N ASN A 220 2.06 3.20 -4.81
CA ASN A 220 3.44 2.84 -4.47
C ASN A 220 3.85 3.31 -3.07
N ARG A 221 3.28 4.43 -2.56
CA ARG A 221 3.48 4.85 -1.16
C ARG A 221 2.96 3.83 -0.15
N ILE A 222 1.90 3.07 -0.52
CA ILE A 222 1.35 2.01 0.35
C ILE A 222 2.27 0.79 0.34
N ILE A 223 2.88 0.44 -0.80
CA ILE A 223 3.90 -0.62 -0.87
C ILE A 223 5.07 -0.25 0.06
N ALA A 224 5.62 0.96 -0.08
CA ALA A 224 6.71 1.44 0.75
C ALA A 224 6.31 1.55 2.24
N GLY A 225 5.07 2.00 2.51
CA GLY A 225 4.55 2.15 3.86
C GLY A 225 4.25 0.85 4.60
N LEU A 226 4.04 -0.26 3.88
CA LEU A 226 3.78 -1.57 4.48
C LEU A 226 5.05 -2.35 4.81
N CYS A 227 6.25 -1.86 4.48
CA CYS A 227 7.50 -2.60 4.65
C CYS A 227 8.54 -1.83 5.44
N GLN A 228 9.55 -2.53 5.94
CA GLN A 228 10.76 -1.97 6.53
C GLN A 228 11.82 -1.69 5.48
N SER A 229 11.88 -2.53 4.45
CA SER A 229 12.86 -2.44 3.38
C SER A 229 12.21 -2.65 2.02
N VAL A 230 12.69 -1.93 1.01
CA VAL A 230 12.29 -2.08 -0.40
C VAL A 230 13.46 -2.59 -1.21
N LEU A 231 13.35 -3.79 -1.79
CA LEU A 231 14.29 -4.35 -2.73
C LEU A 231 13.91 -3.97 -4.16
N VAL A 232 14.80 -3.27 -4.85
CA VAL A 232 14.67 -2.96 -6.29
C VAL A 232 15.54 -3.96 -7.07
N VAL A 233 14.88 -4.82 -7.87
CA VAL A 233 15.57 -5.92 -8.59
C VAL A 233 16.16 -5.44 -9.91
N GLU A 234 15.38 -4.75 -10.71
CA GLU A 234 15.80 -4.08 -11.95
C GLU A 234 15.01 -2.77 -12.12
N ALA A 235 15.68 -1.73 -12.57
CA ALA A 235 15.08 -0.44 -12.86
C ALA A 235 15.78 0.25 -14.02
N ALA A 236 15.06 0.59 -15.07
CA ALA A 236 15.54 1.55 -16.05
C ALA A 236 15.53 2.96 -15.45
N HIS A 237 16.26 3.87 -16.05
CA HIS A 237 16.22 5.29 -15.70
C HIS A 237 14.77 5.81 -15.71
N HIS A 238 14.36 6.57 -14.71
CA HIS A 238 12.99 7.09 -14.51
C HIS A 238 11.87 6.02 -14.44
N SER A 239 12.17 4.79 -14.05
CA SER A 239 11.16 3.74 -13.93
C SER A 239 10.21 3.94 -12.73
N GLY A 240 9.00 3.34 -12.82
CA GLY A 240 8.02 3.40 -11.72
C GLY A 240 8.50 2.74 -10.42
N SER A 241 9.45 1.80 -10.46
CA SER A 241 10.06 1.18 -9.28
C SER A 241 10.94 2.17 -8.50
N LEU A 242 11.60 3.12 -9.19
CA LEU A 242 12.34 4.20 -8.53
C LEU A 242 11.42 5.15 -7.76
N ILE A 243 10.17 5.32 -8.21
CA ILE A 243 9.16 6.09 -7.44
C ILE A 243 8.87 5.40 -6.11
N THR A 244 8.77 4.06 -6.09
CA THR A 244 8.57 3.31 -4.84
C THR A 244 9.78 3.42 -3.92
N ALA A 245 11.01 3.37 -4.47
CA ALA A 245 12.23 3.59 -3.70
C ALA A 245 12.28 5.00 -3.10
N ASN A 246 11.87 6.03 -3.83
CA ASN A 246 11.78 7.39 -3.31
C ASN A 246 10.75 7.53 -2.18
N PHE A 247 9.57 6.90 -2.31
CA PHE A 247 8.61 6.85 -1.19
C PHE A 247 9.22 6.14 0.02
N ALA A 248 9.95 5.04 -0.17
CA ALA A 248 10.63 4.33 0.91
C ALA A 248 11.61 5.25 1.67
N LEU A 249 12.45 5.99 0.96
CA LEU A 249 13.38 6.96 1.56
C LEU A 249 12.65 8.08 2.31
N GLN A 250 11.56 8.62 1.76
CA GLN A 250 10.74 9.65 2.42
C GLN A 250 10.11 9.16 3.72
N GLU A 251 9.82 7.87 3.82
CA GLU A 251 9.18 7.23 4.97
C GLU A 251 10.21 6.52 5.89
N ASN A 252 11.51 6.84 5.77
CA ASN A 252 12.60 6.23 6.54
C ASN A 252 12.65 4.69 6.44
N ARG A 253 12.39 4.15 5.24
CA ARG A 253 12.53 2.73 4.96
C ARG A 253 13.84 2.47 4.23
N ASN A 254 14.46 1.32 4.49
CA ASN A 254 15.71 0.95 3.84
C ASN A 254 15.48 0.66 2.34
N VAL A 255 16.37 1.16 1.50
CA VAL A 255 16.37 0.86 0.07
C VAL A 255 17.53 -0.10 -0.22
N LEU A 256 17.18 -1.24 -0.79
CA LEU A 256 18.08 -2.30 -1.19
C LEU A 256 18.03 -2.40 -2.72
N ALA A 257 19.17 -2.65 -3.37
CA ALA A 257 19.23 -2.74 -4.82
C ALA A 257 20.07 -3.93 -5.28
N VAL A 258 19.56 -4.64 -6.28
CA VAL A 258 20.34 -5.70 -6.94
C VAL A 258 21.28 -5.02 -7.95
N PRO A 259 22.61 -5.15 -7.82
CA PRO A 259 23.55 -4.59 -8.78
C PRO A 259 23.42 -5.28 -10.14
N GLY A 260 23.68 -4.55 -11.20
CA GLY A 260 23.65 -5.12 -12.56
C GLY A 260 24.76 -4.56 -13.44
N ASN A 261 24.82 -5.02 -14.68
CA ASN A 261 25.84 -4.57 -15.64
C ASN A 261 25.71 -3.07 -15.91
N ILE A 262 26.82 -2.37 -16.03
CA ILE A 262 26.87 -0.92 -16.23
C ILE A 262 26.28 -0.48 -17.59
N ASP A 263 26.24 -1.38 -18.58
CA ASP A 263 25.65 -1.17 -19.90
C ASP A 263 24.20 -1.66 -20.02
N GLY A 264 23.68 -2.30 -18.95
CA GLY A 264 22.35 -2.88 -18.92
C GLY A 264 21.26 -1.81 -18.72
N LYS A 265 20.36 -1.62 -19.70
CA LYS A 265 19.26 -0.62 -19.61
C LYS A 265 18.43 -0.73 -18.34
N ASN A 266 18.17 -1.95 -17.85
CA ASN A 266 17.39 -2.21 -16.63
C ASN A 266 18.25 -2.20 -15.35
N SER A 267 19.55 -1.99 -15.46
CA SER A 267 20.48 -1.91 -14.32
C SER A 267 20.84 -0.47 -13.96
N VAL A 268 20.58 0.49 -14.86
CA VAL A 268 20.94 1.91 -14.63
C VAL A 268 20.34 2.40 -13.32
N GLY A 269 19.04 2.24 -13.12
CA GLY A 269 18.36 2.78 -11.94
C GLY A 269 18.76 2.08 -10.63
N THR A 270 19.04 0.75 -10.65
CA THR A 270 19.52 0.06 -9.44
C THR A 270 20.97 0.46 -9.10
N ASN A 271 21.83 0.64 -10.11
CA ASN A 271 23.19 1.12 -9.91
C ASN A 271 23.21 2.59 -9.44
N GLU A 272 22.31 3.45 -9.95
CA GLU A 272 22.11 4.83 -9.44
C GLU A 272 21.67 4.83 -7.97
N LEU A 273 20.76 3.93 -7.57
CA LEU A 273 20.37 3.78 -6.15
C LEU A 273 21.55 3.37 -5.28
N ILE A 274 22.37 2.42 -5.72
CA ILE A 274 23.58 1.99 -4.99
C ILE A 274 24.56 3.16 -4.85
N LEU A 275 24.79 3.92 -5.92
CA LEU A 275 25.65 5.10 -5.89
C LEU A 275 25.11 6.17 -4.93
N ALA A 276 23.79 6.24 -4.77
CA ALA A 276 23.10 7.15 -3.84
C ALA A 276 23.03 6.60 -2.39
N GLY A 277 23.63 5.42 -2.10
CA GLY A 277 23.70 4.86 -0.75
C GLY A 277 22.77 3.70 -0.48
N ALA A 278 22.00 3.20 -1.45
CA ALA A 278 21.24 1.97 -1.26
C ALA A 278 22.18 0.77 -1.06
N LYS A 279 21.82 -0.15 -0.14
CA LYS A 279 22.62 -1.34 0.11
C LYS A 279 22.60 -2.29 -1.10
N PRO A 280 23.76 -2.65 -1.68
CA PRO A 280 23.82 -3.65 -2.75
C PRO A 280 23.53 -5.05 -2.20
N ILE A 281 22.63 -5.78 -2.86
CA ILE A 281 22.21 -7.13 -2.45
C ILE A 281 22.84 -8.17 -3.39
N LEU A 282 23.68 -9.03 -2.83
CA LEU A 282 24.39 -10.09 -3.55
C LEU A 282 23.90 -11.48 -3.16
N ASN A 283 23.30 -11.63 -1.98
CA ASN A 283 22.74 -12.88 -1.45
C ASN A 283 21.55 -12.61 -0.53
N SER A 284 20.86 -13.67 -0.10
CA SER A 284 19.69 -13.58 0.80
C SER A 284 20.03 -13.09 2.21
N GLU A 285 21.26 -13.35 2.68
CA GLU A 285 21.71 -12.94 4.02
C GLU A 285 21.77 -11.42 4.13
N HIS A 286 22.23 -10.72 3.10
CA HIS A 286 22.22 -9.25 3.06
C HIS A 286 20.81 -8.67 3.22
N ILE A 287 19.77 -9.36 2.72
CA ILE A 287 18.38 -8.95 2.90
C ILE A 287 17.96 -9.18 4.35
N MET A 288 18.29 -10.35 4.91
CA MET A 288 17.90 -10.72 6.26
C MET A 288 18.54 -9.83 7.32
N GLU A 289 19.80 -9.41 7.12
CA GLU A 289 20.47 -8.45 7.98
C GLU A 289 19.66 -7.15 8.12
N GLU A 290 19.15 -6.60 7.02
CA GLU A 290 18.37 -5.36 7.02
C GLU A 290 16.98 -5.49 7.66
N LEU A 291 16.41 -6.70 7.69
CA LEU A 291 15.13 -6.97 8.33
C LEU A 291 15.27 -7.31 9.82
N LEU A 292 16.47 -7.70 10.27
CA LEU A 292 16.74 -8.08 11.66
C LEU A 292 17.26 -6.91 12.51
N VAL A 293 17.81 -5.88 11.89
CA VAL A 293 18.38 -4.70 12.59
C VAL A 293 17.34 -3.98 13.46
N ASP A 294 16.06 -3.98 13.06
CA ASP A 294 14.97 -3.36 13.83
C ASP A 294 14.44 -4.20 15.01
N LYS A 295 15.02 -5.37 15.29
CA LYS A 295 14.64 -6.19 16.46
C LYS A 295 15.52 -5.95 17.71
N ARG A 296 16.30 -4.88 17.76
CA ARG A 296 16.97 -4.48 19.00
C ARG A 296 15.96 -3.77 19.92
N PRO A 297 15.88 -4.19 21.19
CA PRO A 297 14.93 -3.67 22.15
C PRO A 297 15.13 -2.19 22.44
#